data_a892baab6bcc51c2879321d687e8ca14
#
_entry.id   a892baab6bcc51c2879321d687e8ca14
#
_cell.length_a   1.000
_cell.length_b   1.000
_cell.length_c   1.000
_cell.angle_alpha   90.00
_cell.angle_beta   90.00
_cell.angle_gamma   90.00
#
_symmetry.space_group_name_H-M   'P 1'
#
loop_
_entity.id
_entity.type
_entity.pdbx_description
1 polymer ?
#
loop_
_entity_poly.entity_id
_entity_poly.type
_entity_poly.pdbx_seq_one_letter_code
_entity_poly.pdbx_strand_id
1 'polypeptide(L)'
;MKFLLSILTLSLLVIGIARAETLTPQAFTDAAAAAARAAMPSAQVTVAGNLHLETRSAGGEQITTDLHNAYETYLRAPERRDEVIRAYIGVLVESVTFGDAKTALDRTRIVPVLKPQRWVDGARQAQSNAKADTKVDPKPEILTDPFNSELAIVYAEDRPQSLRYLMTTDDVGDRAQLRDLALGNLNRMLPKIEMRQGADHIFLIEAGGNYEASLLLADGIWSSGQIAVDGDIVAAVPDRSALLVTGSRNRDGVARLRKMAAELAIGPYALTPSLFVYRDGKFVKFDGD
;
A
#
# COMPACT_ATOMS: atom_id res chain seq x y z
N MET A 1 27.65 -48.80 55.60
CA MET A 1 26.54 -48.19 54.81
C MET A 1 27.11 -47.05 54.00
N LYS A 2 27.38 -47.30 52.69
CA LYS A 2 28.00 -46.29 51.78
C LYS A 2 26.86 -45.73 50.94
N PHE A 3 26.60 -44.41 51.08
CA PHE A 3 25.67 -43.70 50.22
C PHE A 3 26.42 -43.26 48.95
N LEU A 4 25.97 -43.78 47.79
CA LEU A 4 26.37 -43.28 46.48
C LEU A 4 25.49 -42.08 46.13
N LEU A 5 26.15 -40.89 45.96
CA LEU A 5 25.53 -39.69 45.47
C LEU A 5 25.61 -39.71 43.95
N SER A 6 24.47 -39.88 43.27
CA SER A 6 24.38 -39.86 41.81
C SER A 6 24.19 -38.42 41.37
N ILE A 7 25.19 -37.80 40.74
CA ILE A 7 25.12 -36.46 40.16
C ILE A 7 24.50 -36.61 38.77
N LEU A 8 23.26 -36.13 38.63
CA LEU A 8 22.55 -36.05 37.35
C LEU A 8 22.98 -34.76 36.64
N THR A 9 23.88 -34.86 35.65
CA THR A 9 24.26 -33.76 34.79
C THR A 9 23.14 -33.47 33.78
N LEU A 10 22.41 -32.38 34.00
CA LEU A 10 21.41 -31.84 33.07
C LEU A 10 22.14 -31.13 31.93
N SER A 11 22.27 -31.79 30.79
CA SER A 11 22.78 -31.15 29.56
C SER A 11 21.72 -30.19 28.99
N LEU A 12 21.92 -28.90 29.15
CA LEU A 12 21.13 -27.88 28.44
C LEU A 12 21.44 -27.95 26.93
N LEU A 13 20.50 -28.51 26.18
CA LEU A 13 20.52 -28.42 24.71
C LEU A 13 20.19 -26.98 24.32
N VAL A 14 21.18 -26.17 24.03
CA VAL A 14 20.98 -24.85 23.41
C VAL A 14 20.61 -25.11 21.97
N ILE A 15 19.31 -25.09 21.66
CA ILE A 15 18.81 -25.07 20.29
C ILE A 15 19.12 -23.67 19.78
N GLY A 16 20.25 -23.55 19.08
CA GLY A 16 20.57 -22.36 18.31
C GLY A 16 19.50 -22.20 17.23
N ILE A 17 18.62 -21.21 17.38
CA ILE A 17 17.74 -20.76 16.29
C ILE A 17 18.67 -20.21 15.22
N ALA A 18 18.99 -21.03 14.22
CA ALA A 18 19.69 -20.56 13.02
C ALA A 18 18.79 -19.50 12.37
N ARG A 19 19.19 -18.25 12.50
CA ARG A 19 18.53 -17.14 11.80
C ARG A 19 18.76 -17.43 10.31
N ALA A 20 17.68 -17.69 9.58
CA ALA A 20 17.76 -17.90 8.14
C ALA A 20 18.49 -16.69 7.52
N GLU A 21 19.55 -16.97 6.76
CA GLU A 21 20.31 -15.93 6.06
C GLU A 21 19.36 -15.23 5.08
N THR A 22 19.26 -13.90 5.20
CA THR A 22 18.36 -13.12 4.34
C THR A 22 18.91 -13.09 2.92
N LEU A 23 18.02 -13.28 1.94
CA LEU A 23 18.38 -13.17 0.53
C LEU A 23 18.92 -11.76 0.22
N THR A 24 19.88 -11.69 -0.67
CA THR A 24 20.27 -10.41 -1.28
C THR A 24 19.14 -9.86 -2.16
N PRO A 25 19.11 -8.55 -2.47
CA PRO A 25 18.12 -7.98 -3.38
C PRO A 25 18.04 -8.73 -4.72
N GLN A 26 19.19 -9.13 -5.29
CA GLN A 26 19.22 -9.91 -6.53
C GLN A 26 18.58 -11.29 -6.34
N ALA A 27 18.95 -12.05 -5.32
CA ALA A 27 18.41 -13.37 -5.07
C ALA A 27 16.90 -13.34 -4.78
N PHE A 28 16.42 -12.29 -4.12
CA PHE A 28 14.99 -12.08 -3.92
C PHE A 28 14.27 -11.77 -5.24
N THR A 29 14.87 -10.94 -6.10
CA THR A 29 14.34 -10.63 -7.43
C THR A 29 14.25 -11.87 -8.31
N ASP A 30 15.28 -12.72 -8.28
CA ASP A 30 15.29 -13.97 -9.03
C ASP A 30 14.19 -14.94 -8.56
N ALA A 31 13.96 -15.02 -7.24
CA ALA A 31 12.89 -15.82 -6.67
C ALA A 31 11.51 -15.27 -7.07
N ALA A 32 11.31 -13.94 -7.03
CA ALA A 32 10.08 -13.31 -7.48
C ALA A 32 9.84 -13.50 -8.98
N ALA A 33 10.89 -13.39 -9.81
CA ALA A 33 10.81 -13.66 -11.25
C ALA A 33 10.42 -15.11 -11.56
N ALA A 34 10.95 -16.07 -10.81
CA ALA A 34 10.58 -17.47 -10.94
C ALA A 34 9.10 -17.71 -10.61
N ALA A 35 8.62 -17.10 -9.50
CA ALA A 35 7.20 -17.16 -9.11
C ALA A 35 6.30 -16.50 -10.16
N ALA A 36 6.69 -15.35 -10.72
CA ALA A 36 5.95 -14.65 -11.77
C ALA A 36 5.84 -15.49 -13.05
N ARG A 37 6.93 -16.12 -13.51
CA ARG A 37 6.92 -17.02 -14.67
C ARG A 37 6.03 -18.23 -14.46
N ALA A 38 6.02 -18.80 -13.26
CA ALA A 38 5.16 -19.92 -12.91
C ALA A 38 3.67 -19.52 -12.91
N ALA A 39 3.37 -18.31 -12.41
CA ALA A 39 1.99 -17.81 -12.34
C ALA A 39 1.44 -17.32 -13.69
N MET A 40 2.32 -16.89 -14.61
CA MET A 40 1.95 -16.31 -15.92
C MET A 40 2.73 -16.99 -17.07
N PRO A 41 2.42 -18.25 -17.42
CA PRO A 41 3.16 -19.00 -18.45
C PRO A 41 3.12 -18.38 -19.85
N SER A 42 2.09 -17.57 -20.14
CA SER A 42 1.91 -16.87 -21.42
C SER A 42 2.61 -15.50 -21.50
N ALA A 43 3.12 -14.99 -20.38
CA ALA A 43 3.82 -13.72 -20.32
C ALA A 43 5.34 -13.92 -20.32
N GLN A 44 6.06 -12.96 -20.92
CA GLN A 44 7.51 -12.92 -20.84
C GLN A 44 7.95 -12.10 -19.62
N VAL A 45 8.59 -12.73 -18.63
CA VAL A 45 9.10 -12.07 -17.44
C VAL A 45 10.61 -12.00 -17.45
N THR A 46 11.18 -10.80 -17.39
CA THR A 46 12.62 -10.52 -17.35
C THR A 46 12.99 -9.78 -16.07
N VAL A 47 14.22 -10.03 -15.58
CA VAL A 47 14.81 -9.25 -14.49
C VAL A 47 15.46 -8.01 -15.09
N ALA A 48 14.94 -6.84 -14.80
CA ALA A 48 15.45 -5.56 -15.31
C ALA A 48 16.51 -4.91 -14.41
N GLY A 49 16.77 -5.51 -13.24
CA GLY A 49 17.73 -5.04 -12.25
C GLY A 49 17.35 -5.53 -10.85
N ASN A 50 18.14 -5.14 -9.85
CA ASN A 50 17.81 -5.44 -8.47
C ASN A 50 16.42 -4.88 -8.13
N LEU A 51 15.53 -5.74 -7.64
CA LEU A 51 14.16 -5.42 -7.22
C LEU A 51 13.26 -4.85 -8.33
N HIS A 52 13.58 -5.15 -9.62
CA HIS A 52 12.79 -4.73 -10.77
C HIS A 52 12.53 -5.89 -11.72
N LEU A 53 11.26 -6.08 -12.08
CA LEU A 53 10.83 -7.01 -13.13
C LEU A 53 10.20 -6.23 -14.28
N GLU A 54 10.45 -6.67 -15.49
CA GLU A 54 9.69 -6.31 -16.67
C GLU A 54 8.86 -7.51 -17.12
N THR A 55 7.56 -7.29 -17.28
CA THR A 55 6.63 -8.31 -17.74
C THR A 55 5.97 -7.83 -19.02
N ARG A 56 6.06 -8.64 -20.07
CA ARG A 56 5.32 -8.42 -21.33
C ARG A 56 4.18 -9.42 -21.42
N SER A 57 2.96 -8.91 -21.48
CA SER A 57 1.75 -9.73 -21.62
C SER A 57 1.69 -10.39 -23.02
N ALA A 58 0.82 -11.38 -23.18
CA ALA A 58 0.53 -11.98 -24.50
C ALA A 58 -0.03 -10.95 -25.50
N GLY A 59 -0.73 -9.90 -25.01
CA GLY A 59 -1.21 -8.76 -25.79
C GLY A 59 -0.15 -7.75 -26.18
N GLY A 60 1.12 -7.92 -25.71
CA GLY A 60 2.25 -7.04 -26.00
C GLY A 60 2.41 -5.87 -25.05
N GLU A 61 1.54 -5.73 -24.05
CA GLU A 61 1.67 -4.72 -23.02
C GLU A 61 2.91 -4.98 -22.13
N GLN A 62 3.64 -3.93 -21.82
CA GLN A 62 4.82 -4.00 -20.96
C GLN A 62 4.55 -3.34 -19.61
N ILE A 63 4.73 -4.11 -18.53
CA ILE A 63 4.54 -3.68 -17.14
C ILE A 63 5.88 -3.77 -16.42
N THR A 64 6.28 -2.66 -15.80
CA THR A 64 7.44 -2.64 -14.89
C THR A 64 6.94 -2.80 -13.46
N THR A 65 7.50 -3.78 -12.73
CA THR A 65 7.14 -4.06 -11.34
C THR A 65 8.32 -3.72 -10.44
N ASP A 66 8.08 -2.83 -9.48
CA ASP A 66 9.00 -2.50 -8.40
C ASP A 66 8.77 -3.44 -7.21
N LEU A 67 9.82 -4.13 -6.76
CA LEU A 67 9.80 -5.09 -5.65
C LEU A 67 10.38 -4.54 -4.35
N HIS A 68 10.74 -3.24 -4.26
CA HIS A 68 11.35 -2.68 -3.04
C HIS A 68 10.47 -2.90 -1.81
N ASN A 69 9.17 -2.59 -1.90
CA ASN A 69 8.24 -2.82 -0.79
C ASN A 69 8.11 -4.32 -0.44
N ALA A 70 8.17 -5.20 -1.44
CA ALA A 70 8.17 -6.65 -1.22
C ALA A 70 9.43 -7.09 -0.45
N TYR A 71 10.58 -6.59 -0.87
CA TYR A 71 11.85 -6.90 -0.22
C TYR A 71 11.93 -6.35 1.21
N GLU A 72 11.48 -5.11 1.44
CA GLU A 72 11.38 -4.55 2.79
C GLU A 72 10.44 -5.37 3.69
N THR A 73 9.30 -5.83 3.15
CA THR A 73 8.37 -6.71 3.87
C THR A 73 9.03 -8.04 4.22
N TYR A 74 9.77 -8.64 3.27
CA TYR A 74 10.55 -9.85 3.49
C TYR A 74 11.63 -9.66 4.57
N LEU A 75 12.38 -8.55 4.57
CA LEU A 75 13.42 -8.30 5.57
C LEU A 75 12.89 -8.21 7.01
N ARG A 76 11.61 -7.83 7.18
CA ARG A 76 10.94 -7.79 8.50
C ARG A 76 10.50 -9.17 8.98
N ALA A 77 10.21 -10.11 8.07
CA ALA A 77 9.75 -11.47 8.36
C ALA A 77 10.34 -12.46 7.32
N PRO A 78 11.65 -12.78 7.41
CA PRO A 78 12.33 -13.60 6.40
C PRO A 78 11.75 -15.01 6.25
N GLU A 79 11.18 -15.57 7.31
CA GLU A 79 10.51 -16.88 7.33
C GLU A 79 9.23 -16.90 6.46
N ARG A 80 8.65 -15.74 6.16
CA ARG A 80 7.44 -15.59 5.33
C ARG A 80 7.75 -15.27 3.86
N ARG A 81 8.98 -15.49 3.40
CA ARG A 81 9.43 -15.15 2.05
C ARG A 81 8.44 -15.54 0.96
N ASP A 82 8.01 -16.79 0.94
CA ASP A 82 7.17 -17.31 -0.13
C ASP A 82 5.74 -16.73 -0.10
N GLU A 83 5.25 -16.36 1.07
CA GLU A 83 3.98 -15.67 1.26
C GLU A 83 4.07 -14.23 0.71
N VAL A 84 5.15 -13.52 1.07
CA VAL A 84 5.41 -12.17 0.57
C VAL A 84 5.50 -12.17 -0.96
N ILE A 85 6.32 -13.06 -1.53
CA ILE A 85 6.47 -13.16 -2.98
C ILE A 85 5.12 -13.45 -3.64
N ARG A 86 4.34 -14.44 -3.15
CA ARG A 86 3.02 -14.75 -3.72
C ARG A 86 2.06 -13.57 -3.67
N ALA A 87 2.02 -12.82 -2.57
CA ALA A 87 1.13 -11.66 -2.43
C ALA A 87 1.44 -10.58 -3.49
N TYR A 88 2.72 -10.24 -3.67
CA TYR A 88 3.12 -9.22 -4.64
C TYR A 88 3.00 -9.68 -6.09
N ILE A 89 3.33 -10.94 -6.38
CA ILE A 89 3.15 -11.52 -7.70
C ILE A 89 1.66 -11.68 -8.05
N GLY A 90 0.79 -11.94 -7.06
CA GLY A 90 -0.67 -11.92 -7.26
C GLY A 90 -1.17 -10.60 -7.83
N VAL A 91 -0.68 -9.47 -7.30
CA VAL A 91 -1.02 -8.13 -7.84
C VAL A 91 -0.53 -7.94 -9.27
N LEU A 92 0.68 -8.44 -9.60
CA LEU A 92 1.20 -8.40 -10.97
C LEU A 92 0.35 -9.25 -11.92
N VAL A 93 -0.05 -10.46 -11.50
CA VAL A 93 -0.94 -11.34 -12.27
C VAL A 93 -2.26 -10.65 -12.57
N GLU A 94 -2.88 -10.04 -11.58
CA GLU A 94 -4.11 -9.25 -11.76
C GLU A 94 -3.89 -8.13 -12.79
N SER A 95 -2.80 -7.36 -12.65
CA SER A 95 -2.48 -6.26 -13.55
C SER A 95 -2.30 -6.73 -15.02
N VAL A 96 -1.61 -7.85 -15.22
CA VAL A 96 -1.39 -8.44 -16.55
C VAL A 96 -2.67 -8.99 -17.13
N THR A 97 -3.51 -9.66 -16.32
CA THR A 97 -4.73 -10.32 -16.79
C THR A 97 -5.83 -9.32 -17.15
N PHE A 98 -5.92 -8.22 -16.40
CA PHE A 98 -7.02 -7.27 -16.50
C PHE A 98 -6.61 -5.89 -17.04
N GLY A 99 -5.31 -5.65 -17.25
CA GLY A 99 -4.77 -4.38 -17.76
C GLY A 99 -5.00 -4.14 -19.26
N ASP A 100 -5.18 -5.19 -20.03
CA ASP A 100 -5.13 -5.18 -21.50
C ASP A 100 -6.33 -4.52 -22.21
N ALA A 101 -7.38 -4.12 -21.51
CA ALA A 101 -8.50 -3.50 -22.19
C ALA A 101 -8.22 -2.04 -22.51
N LYS A 102 -7.89 -1.72 -23.77
CA LYS A 102 -7.97 -0.36 -24.36
C LYS A 102 -9.44 0.11 -24.42
N THR A 103 -10.15 0.01 -23.28
CA THR A 103 -11.50 0.54 -23.16
C THR A 103 -11.43 2.04 -22.94
N ALA A 104 -12.38 2.78 -23.51
CA ALA A 104 -12.54 4.19 -23.21
C ALA A 104 -12.67 4.39 -21.69
N LEU A 105 -12.11 5.48 -21.19
CA LEU A 105 -12.18 5.84 -19.78
C LEU A 105 -13.64 6.07 -19.36
N ASP A 106 -14.11 5.33 -18.36
CA ASP A 106 -15.40 5.58 -17.73
C ASP A 106 -15.23 6.61 -16.60
N ARG A 107 -15.56 7.86 -16.90
CA ARG A 107 -15.43 8.97 -15.94
C ARG A 107 -16.31 8.80 -14.70
N THR A 108 -17.37 7.99 -14.75
CA THR A 108 -18.25 7.73 -13.60
C THR A 108 -17.63 6.79 -12.58
N ARG A 109 -16.52 6.14 -12.96
CA ARG A 109 -15.75 5.20 -12.15
C ARG A 109 -14.39 5.75 -11.70
N ILE A 110 -14.08 7.00 -12.02
CA ILE A 110 -12.85 7.64 -11.52
C ILE A 110 -12.96 7.85 -10.01
N VAL A 111 -11.99 7.34 -9.26
CA VAL A 111 -11.91 7.47 -7.79
C VAL A 111 -10.54 8.01 -7.38
N PRO A 112 -10.46 8.75 -6.25
CA PRO A 112 -9.20 9.15 -5.68
C PRO A 112 -8.71 8.04 -4.75
N VAL A 113 -7.44 7.65 -4.88
CA VAL A 113 -6.77 6.70 -3.98
C VAL A 113 -5.55 7.36 -3.36
N LEU A 114 -5.27 7.07 -2.10
CA LEU A 114 -4.04 7.51 -1.45
C LEU A 114 -2.90 6.54 -1.77
N LYS A 115 -1.74 7.11 -2.06
CA LYS A 115 -0.48 6.38 -2.26
C LYS A 115 0.64 7.04 -1.44
N PRO A 116 1.64 6.26 -0.99
CA PRO A 116 2.82 6.86 -0.41
C PRO A 116 3.49 7.84 -1.38
N GLN A 117 3.96 8.98 -0.89
CA GLN A 117 4.68 9.95 -1.73
C GLN A 117 5.88 9.29 -2.43
N ARG A 118 6.63 8.42 -1.72
CA ARG A 118 7.75 7.65 -2.29
C ARG A 118 7.36 6.79 -3.49
N TRP A 119 6.13 6.26 -3.53
CA TRP A 119 5.63 5.49 -4.67
C TRP A 119 5.45 6.38 -5.92
N VAL A 120 4.92 7.58 -5.75
CA VAL A 120 4.77 8.55 -6.82
C VAL A 120 6.14 9.01 -7.34
N ASP A 121 7.07 9.27 -6.42
CA ASP A 121 8.44 9.70 -6.75
C ASP A 121 9.20 8.58 -7.50
N GLY A 122 9.05 7.34 -7.07
CA GLY A 122 9.60 6.16 -7.74
C GLY A 122 9.04 5.99 -9.16
N ALA A 123 7.74 6.16 -9.36
CA ALA A 123 7.12 6.09 -10.67
C ALA A 123 7.65 7.19 -11.62
N ARG A 124 7.78 8.43 -11.11
CA ARG A 124 8.38 9.55 -11.87
C ARG A 124 9.84 9.29 -12.24
N GLN A 125 10.63 8.76 -11.30
CA GLN A 125 12.04 8.42 -11.54
C GLN A 125 12.19 7.33 -12.59
N ALA A 126 11.39 6.28 -12.53
CA ALA A 126 11.39 5.20 -13.52
C ALA A 126 11.07 5.74 -14.93
N GLN A 127 10.09 6.66 -15.03
CA GLN A 127 9.76 7.33 -16.29
C GLN A 127 10.90 8.23 -16.80
N SER A 128 11.60 8.94 -15.92
CA SER A 128 12.73 9.80 -16.29
C SER A 128 13.90 8.98 -16.83
N ASN A 129 14.22 7.85 -16.19
CA ASN A 129 15.28 6.96 -16.62
C ASN A 129 14.98 6.33 -18.01
N ALA A 130 13.73 5.98 -18.27
CA ALA A 130 13.31 5.46 -19.57
C ALA A 130 13.35 6.52 -20.70
N LYS A 131 13.32 7.82 -20.37
CA LYS A 131 13.50 8.92 -21.34
C LYS A 131 14.93 9.07 -21.83
N ALA A 132 15.92 8.68 -21.03
CA ALA A 132 17.33 8.81 -21.39
C ALA A 132 17.74 7.88 -22.56
N ASP A 133 16.97 6.82 -22.82
CA ASP A 133 17.30 5.77 -23.77
C ASP A 133 16.54 5.85 -25.11
N THR A 134 15.56 6.72 -25.26
CA THR A 134 14.76 6.84 -26.50
C THR A 134 14.40 8.29 -26.85
N LYS A 135 14.52 8.65 -28.15
CA LYS A 135 14.03 9.91 -28.74
C LYS A 135 12.49 9.96 -28.85
N VAL A 136 11.76 9.33 -27.93
CA VAL A 136 10.29 9.26 -27.96
C VAL A 136 9.72 10.39 -27.11
N ASP A 137 8.59 10.97 -27.54
CA ASP A 137 7.80 11.96 -26.83
C ASP A 137 7.66 11.64 -25.33
N PRO A 138 7.57 12.66 -24.45
CA PRO A 138 7.51 12.42 -23.02
C PRO A 138 6.41 11.39 -22.69
N LYS A 139 6.79 10.28 -22.02
CA LYS A 139 5.82 9.29 -21.56
C LYS A 139 4.78 9.98 -20.67
N PRO A 140 3.49 9.60 -20.79
CA PRO A 140 2.44 10.16 -19.94
C PRO A 140 2.75 9.89 -18.47
N GLU A 141 2.56 10.90 -17.63
CA GLU A 141 2.77 10.80 -16.18
C GLU A 141 1.46 10.42 -15.49
N ILE A 142 1.56 9.75 -14.33
CA ILE A 142 0.39 9.43 -13.50
C ILE A 142 -0.21 10.74 -12.98
N LEU A 143 -1.53 10.88 -13.09
CA LEU A 143 -2.27 12.04 -12.55
C LEU A 143 -2.28 11.99 -11.03
N THR A 144 -1.69 12.99 -10.40
CA THR A 144 -1.58 13.10 -8.95
C THR A 144 -1.88 14.49 -8.45
N ASP A 145 -2.35 14.60 -7.21
CA ASP A 145 -2.40 15.83 -6.43
C ASP A 145 -1.68 15.65 -5.09
N PRO A 146 -1.11 16.71 -4.52
CA PRO A 146 -0.53 16.66 -3.20
C PRO A 146 -1.64 16.42 -2.14
N PHE A 147 -1.34 15.63 -1.11
CA PHE A 147 -2.21 15.49 0.05
C PHE A 147 -1.53 15.99 1.33
N ASN A 148 -0.43 15.37 1.72
CA ASN A 148 0.41 15.80 2.84
C ASN A 148 1.88 15.37 2.61
N SER A 149 2.73 15.46 3.64
CA SER A 149 4.16 15.12 3.52
C SER A 149 4.46 13.64 3.25
N GLU A 150 3.51 12.73 3.51
CA GLU A 150 3.70 11.29 3.43
C GLU A 150 2.91 10.64 2.28
N LEU A 151 1.79 11.26 1.91
CA LEU A 151 0.80 10.70 0.99
C LEU A 151 0.46 11.67 -0.14
N ALA A 152 0.18 11.10 -1.30
CA ALA A 152 -0.36 11.81 -2.46
C ALA A 152 -1.71 11.21 -2.86
N ILE A 153 -2.55 12.04 -3.49
CA ILE A 153 -3.76 11.60 -4.17
C ILE A 153 -3.37 11.12 -5.56
N VAL A 154 -3.78 9.92 -5.92
CA VAL A 154 -3.66 9.36 -7.26
C VAL A 154 -5.06 9.07 -7.78
N TYR A 155 -5.33 9.40 -9.03
CA TYR A 155 -6.62 9.11 -9.63
C TYR A 155 -6.61 7.80 -10.39
N ALA A 156 -7.65 7.00 -10.23
CA ALA A 156 -7.78 5.71 -10.90
C ALA A 156 -9.21 5.47 -11.38
N GLU A 157 -9.36 4.77 -12.48
CA GLU A 157 -10.64 4.16 -12.88
C GLU A 157 -10.80 2.84 -12.13
N ASP A 158 -11.87 2.72 -11.35
CA ASP A 158 -12.22 1.49 -10.63
C ASP A 158 -12.89 0.52 -11.59
N ARG A 159 -12.16 -0.49 -12.01
CA ARG A 159 -12.61 -1.58 -12.86
C ARG A 159 -13.04 -2.79 -12.02
N PRO A 160 -13.84 -3.71 -12.54
CA PRO A 160 -14.38 -4.83 -11.75
C PRO A 160 -13.32 -5.66 -11.00
N GLN A 161 -12.09 -5.71 -11.50
CA GLN A 161 -11.03 -6.56 -10.95
C GLN A 161 -9.67 -5.84 -10.83
N SER A 162 -9.59 -4.55 -11.16
CA SER A 162 -8.33 -3.80 -11.13
C SER A 162 -8.56 -2.28 -10.99
N LEU A 163 -7.52 -1.55 -10.62
CA LEU A 163 -7.46 -0.09 -10.71
C LEU A 163 -6.57 0.31 -11.87
N ARG A 164 -7.13 1.03 -12.85
CA ARG A 164 -6.33 1.69 -13.89
C ARG A 164 -5.96 3.09 -13.44
N TYR A 165 -4.69 3.33 -13.14
CA TYR A 165 -4.22 4.68 -12.82
C TYR A 165 -4.33 5.60 -14.02
N LEU A 166 -4.84 6.82 -13.80
CA LEU A 166 -5.00 7.81 -14.84
C LEU A 166 -3.67 8.48 -15.16
N MET A 167 -3.48 8.74 -16.45
CA MET A 167 -2.30 9.41 -16.97
C MET A 167 -2.64 10.85 -17.41
N THR A 168 -1.64 11.70 -17.51
CA THR A 168 -1.79 13.09 -17.98
C THR A 168 -2.35 13.20 -19.39
N THR A 169 -2.31 12.12 -20.17
CA THR A 169 -2.88 12.02 -21.53
C THR A 169 -4.31 11.51 -21.57
N ASP A 170 -4.87 11.05 -20.42
CA ASP A 170 -6.27 10.59 -20.39
C ASP A 170 -7.22 11.78 -20.46
N ASP A 171 -8.32 11.62 -21.18
CA ASP A 171 -9.40 12.61 -21.25
C ASP A 171 -10.25 12.55 -19.98
N VAL A 172 -9.79 13.23 -18.94
CA VAL A 172 -10.51 13.35 -17.67
C VAL A 172 -11.52 14.49 -17.65
N GLY A 173 -11.59 15.30 -18.73
CA GLY A 173 -12.34 16.53 -18.80
C GLY A 173 -11.64 17.68 -18.06
N ASP A 174 -12.41 18.54 -17.38
CA ASP A 174 -11.83 19.65 -16.63
C ASP A 174 -10.98 19.15 -15.44
N ARG A 175 -9.67 19.36 -15.54
CA ARG A 175 -8.70 18.95 -14.52
C ARG A 175 -8.96 19.59 -13.16
N ALA A 176 -9.48 20.82 -13.13
CA ALA A 176 -9.79 21.53 -11.89
C ALA A 176 -10.97 20.88 -11.13
N GLN A 177 -11.87 20.20 -11.85
CA GLN A 177 -13.03 19.50 -11.27
C GLN A 177 -12.78 18.00 -11.01
N LEU A 178 -11.61 17.49 -11.38
CA LEU A 178 -11.33 16.04 -11.28
C LEU A 178 -11.44 15.52 -9.85
N ARG A 179 -10.96 16.28 -8.87
CA ARG A 179 -11.03 15.88 -7.46
C ARG A 179 -12.47 15.75 -6.98
N ASP A 180 -13.31 16.72 -7.29
CA ASP A 180 -14.72 16.72 -6.87
C ASP A 180 -15.50 15.62 -7.60
N LEU A 181 -15.24 15.41 -8.89
CA LEU A 181 -15.78 14.28 -9.65
C LEU A 181 -15.41 12.94 -8.99
N ALA A 182 -14.13 12.73 -8.71
CA ALA A 182 -13.62 11.50 -8.17
C ALA A 182 -14.17 11.23 -6.74
N LEU A 183 -14.24 12.25 -5.89
CA LEU A 183 -14.86 12.14 -4.56
C LEU A 183 -16.36 11.86 -4.65
N GLY A 184 -17.07 12.51 -5.56
CA GLY A 184 -18.47 12.24 -5.83
C GLY A 184 -18.73 10.81 -6.29
N ASN A 185 -17.85 10.26 -7.15
CA ASN A 185 -17.91 8.87 -7.59
C ASN A 185 -17.65 7.92 -6.41
N LEU A 186 -16.57 8.15 -5.65
CA LEU A 186 -16.23 7.34 -4.48
C LEU A 186 -17.42 7.28 -3.50
N ASN A 187 -18.00 8.41 -3.17
CA ASN A 187 -19.16 8.48 -2.24
C ASN A 187 -20.37 7.68 -2.74
N ARG A 188 -20.60 7.60 -4.07
CA ARG A 188 -21.68 6.78 -4.63
C ARG A 188 -21.35 5.27 -4.63
N MET A 189 -20.09 4.92 -4.71
CA MET A 189 -19.61 3.53 -4.81
C MET A 189 -19.45 2.87 -3.44
N LEU A 190 -19.17 3.66 -2.40
CA LEU A 190 -18.98 3.14 -1.06
C LEU A 190 -20.28 2.58 -0.47
N PRO A 191 -20.22 1.44 0.22
CA PRO A 191 -21.29 0.99 1.07
C PRO A 191 -21.47 1.95 2.26
N LYS A 192 -22.43 1.66 3.12
CA LYS A 192 -22.58 2.40 4.38
C LYS A 192 -21.29 2.33 5.18
N ILE A 193 -20.76 3.51 5.53
CA ILE A 193 -19.60 3.61 6.40
C ILE A 193 -20.01 3.18 7.82
N GLU A 194 -19.27 2.24 8.38
CA GLU A 194 -19.46 1.75 9.74
C GLU A 194 -18.27 2.14 10.61
N MET A 195 -18.56 2.48 11.87
CA MET A 195 -17.52 2.77 12.85
C MET A 195 -17.67 1.79 14.02
N ARG A 196 -16.61 1.03 14.27
CA ARG A 196 -16.53 0.06 15.37
C ARG A 196 -15.50 0.49 16.39
N GLN A 197 -15.91 0.59 17.63
CA GLN A 197 -15.02 0.90 18.73
C GLN A 197 -14.29 -0.39 19.19
N GLY A 198 -12.96 -0.34 19.17
CA GLY A 198 -12.09 -1.36 19.74
C GLY A 198 -11.59 -1.00 21.15
N ALA A 199 -10.52 -1.68 21.57
CA ALA A 199 -9.85 -1.37 22.84
C ALA A 199 -9.19 0.02 22.80
N ASP A 200 -8.95 0.59 23.98
CA ASP A 200 -8.26 1.87 24.19
C ASP A 200 -8.88 3.05 23.41
N HIS A 201 -10.21 3.01 23.22
CA HIS A 201 -10.95 4.00 22.45
C HIS A 201 -10.37 4.25 21.04
N ILE A 202 -9.92 3.18 20.39
CA ILE A 202 -9.57 3.18 18.97
C ILE A 202 -10.82 2.79 18.20
N PHE A 203 -11.14 3.56 17.17
CA PHE A 203 -12.24 3.28 16.25
C PHE A 203 -11.67 2.74 14.94
N LEU A 204 -12.23 1.66 14.46
CA LEU A 204 -12.03 1.15 13.10
C LEU A 204 -13.17 1.71 12.24
N ILE A 205 -12.82 2.34 11.12
CA ILE A 205 -13.78 2.83 10.12
C ILE A 205 -13.72 1.89 8.92
N GLU A 206 -14.86 1.30 8.59
CA GLU A 206 -15.00 0.30 7.53
C GLU A 206 -15.91 0.85 6.42
N ALA A 207 -15.51 0.65 5.16
CA ALA A 207 -16.21 1.11 3.97
C ALA A 207 -16.06 0.13 2.80
N GLY A 208 -16.09 -1.17 3.09
CA GLY A 208 -16.06 -2.23 2.07
C GLY A 208 -14.69 -2.85 1.79
N GLY A 209 -13.61 -2.43 2.49
CA GLY A 209 -12.30 -3.10 2.45
C GLY A 209 -11.37 -2.70 1.32
N ASN A 210 -11.66 -1.61 0.58
CA ASN A 210 -10.82 -1.19 -0.55
C ASN A 210 -10.43 0.30 -0.52
N TYR A 211 -11.21 1.16 0.13
CA TYR A 211 -11.08 2.61 0.03
C TYR A 211 -11.06 3.32 1.39
N GLU A 212 -10.86 2.59 2.48
CA GLU A 212 -10.86 3.14 3.84
C GLU A 212 -9.87 4.29 3.98
N ALA A 213 -8.65 4.13 3.48
CA ALA A 213 -7.65 5.18 3.49
C ALA A 213 -8.11 6.44 2.72
N SER A 214 -8.84 6.26 1.61
CA SER A 214 -9.33 7.38 0.80
C SER A 214 -10.42 8.19 1.49
N LEU A 215 -11.02 7.68 2.58
CA LEU A 215 -11.94 8.44 3.42
C LEU A 215 -11.29 9.65 4.10
N LEU A 216 -9.95 9.68 4.23
CA LEU A 216 -9.25 10.89 4.68
C LEU A 216 -9.53 12.11 3.78
N LEU A 217 -9.97 11.88 2.53
CA LEU A 217 -10.29 12.92 1.57
C LEU A 217 -11.74 13.43 1.69
N ALA A 218 -12.59 12.74 2.46
CA ALA A 218 -14.01 13.04 2.61
C ALA A 218 -14.26 14.00 3.79
N ASP A 219 -14.02 15.28 3.60
CA ASP A 219 -14.08 16.32 4.65
C ASP A 219 -15.37 16.27 5.49
N GLY A 220 -16.50 15.93 4.87
CA GLY A 220 -17.79 15.81 5.57
C GLY A 220 -17.81 14.79 6.71
N ILE A 221 -16.95 13.77 6.68
CA ILE A 221 -16.82 12.78 7.76
C ILE A 221 -16.16 13.45 8.98
N TRP A 222 -15.09 14.20 8.74
CA TRP A 222 -14.20 14.72 9.76
C TRP A 222 -14.69 16.00 10.40
N SER A 223 -15.38 16.85 9.63
CA SER A 223 -15.95 18.12 10.09
C SER A 223 -17.32 17.98 10.74
N SER A 224 -17.99 16.82 10.62
CA SER A 224 -19.37 16.60 11.07
C SER A 224 -19.55 16.60 12.59
N GLY A 225 -18.49 16.40 13.37
CA GLY A 225 -18.54 16.19 14.81
C GLY A 225 -19.12 14.82 15.23
N GLN A 226 -19.38 13.92 14.28
CA GLN A 226 -19.94 12.59 14.57
C GLN A 226 -18.92 11.64 15.19
N ILE A 227 -17.61 11.89 14.97
CA ILE A 227 -16.53 11.10 15.56
C ILE A 227 -16.14 11.75 16.88
N ALA A 228 -16.74 11.25 17.97
CA ALA A 228 -16.48 11.76 19.32
C ALA A 228 -15.20 11.13 19.88
N VAL A 229 -14.12 11.91 19.94
CA VAL A 229 -12.83 11.52 20.52
C VAL A 229 -12.36 12.55 21.56
N ASP A 230 -11.42 12.18 22.41
CA ASP A 230 -10.81 13.11 23.36
C ASP A 230 -9.67 13.92 22.67
N GLY A 231 -9.92 15.20 22.46
CA GLY A 231 -9.04 16.12 21.74
C GLY A 231 -9.28 16.13 20.21
N ASP A 232 -8.22 16.36 19.45
CA ASP A 232 -8.28 16.33 17.99
C ASP A 232 -8.33 14.89 17.48
N ILE A 233 -8.92 14.69 16.30
CA ILE A 233 -8.94 13.38 15.64
C ILE A 233 -7.52 13.02 15.18
N VAL A 234 -7.01 11.87 15.65
CA VAL A 234 -5.76 11.27 15.18
C VAL A 234 -6.09 10.00 14.39
N ALA A 235 -5.67 9.94 13.13
CA ALA A 235 -5.93 8.85 12.21
C ALA A 235 -4.65 8.12 11.79
N ALA A 236 -4.77 6.82 11.53
CA ALA A 236 -3.77 5.99 10.87
C ALA A 236 -4.37 5.31 9.64
N VAL A 237 -3.62 5.30 8.55
CA VAL A 237 -3.93 4.59 7.31
C VAL A 237 -2.72 3.74 6.90
N PRO A 238 -2.47 2.65 7.65
CA PRO A 238 -1.31 1.81 7.37
C PRO A 238 -1.40 1.07 6.02
N ASP A 239 -2.61 0.79 5.58
CA ASP A 239 -2.94 0.09 4.33
C ASP A 239 -4.16 0.73 3.67
N ARG A 240 -4.39 0.48 2.37
CA ARG A 240 -5.53 1.04 1.62
C ARG A 240 -6.89 0.71 2.23
N SER A 241 -6.98 -0.46 2.88
CA SER A 241 -8.21 -1.02 3.47
C SER A 241 -8.31 -0.81 4.98
N ALA A 242 -7.41 -0.04 5.60
CA ALA A 242 -7.37 0.18 7.03
C ALA A 242 -7.42 1.68 7.36
N LEU A 243 -8.43 2.06 8.14
CA LEU A 243 -8.56 3.40 8.72
C LEU A 243 -8.89 3.28 10.19
N LEU A 244 -7.95 3.69 11.01
CA LEU A 244 -8.03 3.63 12.46
C LEU A 244 -7.99 5.06 13.02
N VAL A 245 -8.77 5.32 14.06
CA VAL A 245 -8.93 6.68 14.62
C VAL A 245 -8.92 6.63 16.14
N THR A 246 -8.32 7.63 16.77
CA THR A 246 -8.41 7.89 18.22
C THR A 246 -8.36 9.40 18.49
N GLY A 247 -8.39 9.80 19.76
CA GLY A 247 -8.25 11.19 20.16
C GLY A 247 -6.82 11.57 20.54
N SER A 248 -6.41 12.80 20.24
CA SER A 248 -5.05 13.29 20.50
C SER A 248 -4.69 13.36 21.99
N ARG A 249 -5.69 13.42 22.91
CA ARG A 249 -5.48 13.41 24.36
C ARG A 249 -5.53 12.00 24.96
N ASN A 250 -5.95 11.00 24.19
CA ASN A 250 -5.95 9.59 24.61
C ASN A 250 -4.54 9.00 24.39
N ARG A 251 -3.65 9.17 25.36
CA ARG A 251 -2.25 8.72 25.26
C ARG A 251 -2.10 7.23 24.98
N ASP A 252 -2.88 6.39 25.67
CA ASP A 252 -2.83 4.93 25.49
C ASP A 252 -3.33 4.54 24.10
N GLY A 253 -4.41 5.19 23.65
CA GLY A 253 -4.94 5.02 22.30
C GLY A 253 -3.94 5.44 21.22
N VAL A 254 -3.26 6.58 21.38
CA VAL A 254 -2.22 7.04 20.45
C VAL A 254 -1.03 6.07 20.40
N ALA A 255 -0.54 5.64 21.57
CA ALA A 255 0.59 4.68 21.63
C ALA A 255 0.22 3.35 20.96
N ARG A 256 -0.99 2.83 21.21
CA ARG A 256 -1.50 1.62 20.58
C ARG A 256 -1.73 1.80 19.09
N LEU A 257 -2.31 2.93 18.67
CA LEU A 257 -2.54 3.24 17.26
C LEU A 257 -1.22 3.28 16.48
N ARG A 258 -0.17 3.87 17.06
CA ARG A 258 1.17 3.92 16.47
C ARG A 258 1.76 2.51 16.28
N LYS A 259 1.61 1.63 17.28
CA LYS A 259 2.04 0.24 17.19
C LYS A 259 1.27 -0.51 16.10
N MET A 260 -0.06 -0.40 16.08
CA MET A 260 -0.90 -1.03 15.06
C MET A 260 -0.55 -0.53 13.66
N ALA A 261 -0.34 0.78 13.49
CA ALA A 261 0.04 1.35 12.20
C ALA A 261 1.38 0.77 11.70
N ALA A 262 2.38 0.62 12.58
CA ALA A 262 3.66 0.02 12.22
C ALA A 262 3.54 -1.48 11.86
N GLU A 263 2.68 -2.22 12.55
CA GLU A 263 2.44 -3.65 12.31
C GLU A 263 1.65 -3.89 11.01
N LEU A 264 0.69 -3.02 10.69
CA LEU A 264 -0.20 -3.15 9.54
C LEU A 264 0.35 -2.52 8.25
N ALA A 265 1.33 -1.60 8.33
CA ALA A 265 1.95 -0.98 7.17
C ALA A 265 2.91 -1.94 6.44
N ILE A 266 2.42 -3.14 6.11
CA ILE A 266 3.16 -4.24 5.50
C ILE A 266 2.32 -4.82 4.35
N GLY A 267 2.97 -5.13 3.25
CA GLY A 267 2.30 -5.76 2.11
C GLY A 267 2.15 -4.85 0.89
N PRO A 268 1.53 -5.37 -0.18
CA PRO A 268 1.48 -4.70 -1.49
C PRO A 268 0.62 -3.42 -1.50
N TYR A 269 -0.25 -3.28 -0.52
CA TYR A 269 -1.16 -2.14 -0.40
C TYR A 269 -0.82 -1.22 0.77
N ALA A 270 0.35 -1.47 1.42
CA ALA A 270 0.83 -0.64 2.52
C ALA A 270 1.01 0.83 2.09
N LEU A 271 0.60 1.73 2.96
CA LEU A 271 0.71 3.18 2.76
C LEU A 271 1.81 3.77 3.65
N THR A 272 1.54 3.94 4.94
CA THR A 272 2.50 4.55 5.86
C THR A 272 2.22 4.13 7.31
N PRO A 273 3.25 3.95 8.14
CA PRO A 273 3.09 3.77 9.59
C PRO A 273 2.86 5.09 10.33
N SER A 274 2.90 6.24 9.65
CA SER A 274 2.74 7.55 10.26
C SER A 274 1.30 7.77 10.72
N LEU A 275 1.15 8.54 11.81
CA LEU A 275 -0.14 9.05 12.26
C LEU A 275 -0.38 10.46 11.72
N PHE A 276 -1.64 10.82 11.57
CA PHE A 276 -2.08 12.13 11.09
C PHE A 276 -3.11 12.72 12.04
N VAL A 277 -3.03 14.03 12.28
CA VAL A 277 -4.03 14.75 13.04
C VAL A 277 -4.86 15.63 12.12
N TYR A 278 -6.18 15.63 12.33
CA TYR A 278 -7.09 16.52 11.59
C TYR A 278 -7.16 17.88 12.27
N ARG A 279 -6.67 18.91 11.57
CA ARG A 279 -6.68 20.31 12.02
C ARG A 279 -6.94 21.22 10.83
N ASP A 280 -7.76 22.23 11.03
CA ASP A 280 -8.07 23.24 10.02
C ASP A 280 -8.46 22.66 8.65
N GLY A 281 -9.28 21.60 8.66
CA GLY A 281 -9.74 20.93 7.46
C GLY A 281 -8.69 20.05 6.75
N LYS A 282 -7.58 19.70 7.40
CA LYS A 282 -6.48 18.94 6.79
C LYS A 282 -5.93 17.88 7.74
N PHE A 283 -5.47 16.77 7.16
CA PHE A 283 -4.66 15.80 7.86
C PHE A 283 -3.17 16.13 7.71
N VAL A 284 -2.54 16.50 8.80
CA VAL A 284 -1.09 16.75 8.88
C VAL A 284 -0.42 15.69 9.73
N LYS A 285 0.87 15.45 9.54
CA LYS A 285 1.62 14.47 10.33
C LYS A 285 1.49 14.77 11.83
N PHE A 286 1.24 13.72 12.62
CA PHE A 286 1.14 13.79 14.06
C PHE A 286 2.40 13.23 14.71
N ASP A 287 3.22 14.12 15.27
CA ASP A 287 4.47 13.81 15.97
C ASP A 287 4.32 13.88 17.50
N GLY A 288 3.09 14.04 18.01
CA GLY A 288 2.79 14.06 19.45
C GLY A 288 2.91 12.67 20.08
N ASP A 289 3.27 12.67 21.37
CA ASP A 289 3.36 11.46 22.22
C ASP A 289 1.98 11.01 22.70
#